data_c3e13cdf59f1d2a2b51af45d9ed918b3
#
_entry.id   c3e13cdf59f1d2a2b51af45d9ed918b3
#
_cell.length_a   1.000
_cell.length_b   1.000
_cell.length_c   1.000
_cell.angle_alpha   90.00
_cell.angle_beta   90.00
_cell.angle_gamma   90.00
#
_symmetry.space_group_name_H-M   'P 1'
#
loop_
_entity.id
_entity.type
_entity.pdbx_description
1 polymer ?
#
loop_
_entity_poly.entity_id
_entity_poly.type
_entity_poly.pdbx_seq_one_letter_code
_entity_poly.pdbx_strand_id
1 'polypeptide(L)'
;MHPQISTRLRSLVLRGIWPTLAVIACLGFAGPVRAGESNLNLVLALGSVANGGGAFRGDPLLAADGNFYLATSAGGANGLGAFMKVTPDGTGTVLYSLTPGDAEGMTPFANVIQGADGDFYGTTYYGGSKSVGTVYKITAAGVYTNLAVFDNANGGAYYPYTGLVQASDGNFYGTTLRGGTSDQGTVYRVTPQGTLTVLFNFTGPDGANPEGALIVGPDGALYGTTLIGGTNNRGTVYRITLDGKLTTVYSFTALGAYTSTGVGTNPDGCNPRAGLLLGKDGNFYGTTYQGGAKGYGTVFRMTPAGAITTVRAFEGAPFDGGNPLAGVSQGPDGSLYGTTERGGASGLGMVWRLTAGGTYSVLHDFVGNSIGGSQSYGRVVPLNGFLYGVTYSDALSAGAVYRLQPSAPGTTLPVQFSISSNAITVGQSATLSWSSPTASSCTTAGAWTDTINTSGSITVTPPGAGIGVYELSCVTSPGVSTYAYVSLVVTAPPAQSVDGGTVVGGGGSLSPWALALLALGTGLAAARRRRVAFRSL
;
A
#
# COMPACT_ATOMS: atom_id res chain seq x y z
N MET A 1 5.00 47.06 -53.41
CA MET A 1 5.09 48.50 -53.18
C MET A 1 5.26 48.71 -51.67
N HIS A 2 6.48 49.03 -51.29
CA HIS A 2 6.79 49.67 -49.98
C HIS A 2 6.44 51.13 -50.09
N PRO A 3 6.14 51.84 -49.01
CA PRO A 3 7.26 52.54 -48.36
C PRO A 3 7.18 52.55 -46.80
N GLN A 4 8.35 52.59 -46.25
CA GLN A 4 8.92 53.21 -45.06
C GLN A 4 8.29 54.49 -44.50
N ILE A 5 8.66 54.76 -43.25
CA ILE A 5 8.95 56.07 -42.57
C ILE A 5 8.27 56.09 -41.19
N SER A 6 8.80 56.48 -40.09
CA SER A 6 10.09 56.97 -39.55
C SER A 6 9.94 57.17 -38.04
N THR A 7 11.04 57.02 -37.34
CA THR A 7 11.37 57.41 -35.96
C THR A 7 10.81 58.73 -35.46
N ARG A 8 10.32 58.79 -34.22
CA ARG A 8 10.56 59.93 -33.29
C ARG A 8 10.66 59.45 -31.84
N LEU A 9 11.83 59.63 -31.27
CA LEU A 9 12.08 59.72 -29.83
C LEU A 9 11.29 60.87 -29.21
N ARG A 10 10.64 60.65 -28.11
CA ARG A 10 10.44 61.67 -27.06
C ARG A 10 10.67 61.06 -25.70
N SER A 11 11.70 61.58 -25.06
CA SER A 11 12.05 61.43 -23.67
C SER A 11 10.92 61.93 -22.78
N LEU A 12 10.46 61.08 -21.82
CA LEU A 12 9.75 61.57 -20.64
C LEU A 12 10.40 60.97 -19.40
N VAL A 13 11.01 61.82 -18.65
CA VAL A 13 11.48 61.63 -17.29
C VAL A 13 10.23 61.35 -16.41
N LEU A 14 10.14 60.23 -15.79
CA LEU A 14 9.19 59.98 -14.70
C LEU A 14 9.91 59.38 -13.50
N ARG A 15 9.74 60.11 -12.45
CA ARG A 15 10.23 59.95 -11.08
C ARG A 15 9.91 58.59 -10.51
N GLY A 16 10.80 58.18 -9.62
CA GLY A 16 10.85 56.93 -8.90
C GLY A 16 9.52 56.46 -8.30
N ILE A 17 9.26 55.18 -8.55
CA ILE A 17 8.43 54.35 -7.70
C ILE A 17 9.29 53.15 -7.35
N TRP A 18 9.63 53.06 -6.10
CA TRP A 18 10.29 51.88 -5.52
C TRP A 18 9.36 50.69 -5.69
N PRO A 19 9.82 49.55 -6.23
CA PRO A 19 9.08 48.33 -6.07
C PRO A 19 9.27 47.86 -4.61
N THR A 20 8.23 47.97 -3.83
CA THR A 20 8.08 47.21 -2.58
C THR A 20 8.30 45.75 -2.92
N LEU A 21 9.46 45.21 -2.53
CA LEU A 21 9.68 43.77 -2.44
C LEU A 21 8.58 43.23 -1.51
N ALA A 22 7.57 42.63 -2.08
CA ALA A 22 6.71 41.73 -1.35
C ALA A 22 7.59 40.54 -0.94
N VAL A 23 8.11 40.56 0.28
CA VAL A 23 8.60 39.40 0.97
C VAL A 23 7.37 38.48 1.09
N ILE A 24 7.21 37.55 0.15
CA ILE A 24 6.36 36.40 0.35
C ILE A 24 7.04 35.61 1.48
N ALA A 25 6.61 35.90 2.71
CA ALA A 25 6.85 35.00 3.82
C ALA A 25 6.27 33.66 3.37
N CYS A 26 7.14 32.72 2.98
CA CYS A 26 6.82 31.31 3.02
C CYS A 26 6.46 31.00 4.47
N LEU A 27 5.20 31.21 4.82
CA LEU A 27 4.60 30.56 5.96
C LEU A 27 4.76 29.06 5.66
N GLY A 28 5.85 28.49 6.16
CA GLY A 28 5.99 27.06 6.24
C GLY A 28 4.77 26.58 7.00
N PHE A 29 3.84 25.92 6.31
CA PHE A 29 2.86 25.08 6.96
C PHE A 29 3.68 24.02 7.70
N ALA A 30 3.93 24.27 8.98
CA ALA A 30 4.28 23.21 9.90
C ALA A 30 3.10 22.24 9.85
N GLY A 31 3.21 21.20 9.05
CA GLY A 31 2.26 20.10 9.09
C GLY A 31 2.18 19.58 10.53
N PRO A 32 1.07 19.03 10.96
CA PRO A 32 0.90 18.56 12.33
C PRO A 32 2.06 17.62 12.67
N VAL A 33 2.67 17.84 13.83
CA VAL A 33 3.67 16.92 14.41
C VAL A 33 3.04 15.53 14.45
N ARG A 34 3.58 14.60 13.69
CA ARG A 34 3.14 13.23 13.68
C ARG A 34 3.82 12.50 14.84
N ALA A 35 3.19 12.53 16.01
CA ALA A 35 3.36 11.43 16.96
C ALA A 35 2.62 10.24 16.35
N GLY A 36 3.27 9.09 16.20
CA GLY A 36 2.57 7.87 15.78
C GLY A 36 1.37 7.65 16.70
N GLU A 37 0.15 7.62 16.12
CA GLU A 37 -1.07 7.42 16.92
C GLU A 37 -1.25 5.95 17.36
N SER A 38 -0.26 5.09 17.14
CA SER A 38 -0.32 3.68 17.50
C SER A 38 1.04 3.09 17.84
N ASN A 39 1.01 2.02 18.64
CA ASN A 39 2.17 1.17 18.91
C ASN A 39 2.09 -0.07 18.03
N LEU A 40 3.10 -0.29 17.18
CA LEU A 40 3.22 -1.52 16.41
C LEU A 40 3.92 -2.59 17.25
N ASN A 41 3.32 -3.78 17.27
CA ASN A 41 3.91 -4.97 17.84
C ASN A 41 4.02 -6.04 16.76
N LEU A 42 5.20 -6.64 16.63
CA LEU A 42 5.37 -7.83 15.82
C LEU A 42 4.62 -9.00 16.50
N VAL A 43 3.71 -9.63 15.78
CA VAL A 43 2.98 -10.81 16.25
C VAL A 43 3.73 -12.07 15.85
N LEU A 44 4.15 -12.16 14.59
CA LEU A 44 4.87 -13.30 14.06
C LEU A 44 5.81 -12.85 12.93
N ALA A 45 7.10 -13.14 13.03
CA ALA A 45 8.05 -13.04 11.92
C ALA A 45 8.16 -14.39 11.20
N LEU A 46 8.10 -14.39 9.88
CA LEU A 46 8.19 -15.60 9.07
C LEU A 46 9.63 -15.90 8.62
N GLY A 47 10.62 -15.72 9.49
CA GLY A 47 12.05 -15.74 9.16
C GLY A 47 12.65 -17.03 8.63
N SER A 48 11.90 -18.11 8.43
CA SER A 48 12.42 -19.36 7.86
C SER A 48 11.41 -20.05 6.95
N VAL A 49 11.93 -20.75 5.94
CA VAL A 49 11.13 -21.60 5.03
C VAL A 49 10.27 -22.60 5.81
N ALA A 50 10.78 -23.16 6.92
CA ALA A 50 10.09 -24.11 7.77
C ALA A 50 8.87 -23.51 8.50
N ASN A 51 8.88 -22.22 8.77
CA ASN A 51 7.78 -21.48 9.42
C ASN A 51 6.80 -20.85 8.42
N GLY A 52 6.70 -21.37 7.21
CA GLY A 52 5.85 -20.82 6.17
C GLY A 52 6.44 -19.56 5.52
N GLY A 53 7.75 -19.28 5.73
CA GLY A 53 8.44 -18.09 5.25
C GLY A 53 8.15 -17.77 3.80
N GLY A 54 7.50 -16.63 3.54
CA GLY A 54 7.12 -16.18 2.22
C GLY A 54 6.28 -14.92 2.28
N ALA A 55 6.20 -14.24 1.16
CA ALA A 55 5.47 -12.99 1.06
C ALA A 55 3.96 -13.20 1.22
N PHE A 56 3.33 -12.41 2.08
CA PHE A 56 1.88 -12.29 2.13
C PHE A 56 1.40 -11.31 1.07
N ARG A 57 0.39 -11.70 0.31
CA ARG A 57 -0.28 -10.80 -0.65
C ARG A 57 -1.78 -10.67 -0.36
N GLY A 58 -2.35 -11.63 0.34
CA GLY A 58 -3.76 -11.62 0.74
C GLY A 58 -4.00 -11.02 2.12
N ASP A 59 -5.26 -10.74 2.42
CA ASP A 59 -5.72 -10.26 3.72
C ASP A 59 -5.63 -11.38 4.76
N PRO A 60 -5.31 -11.10 6.04
CA PRO A 60 -5.49 -12.07 7.10
C PRO A 60 -6.98 -12.32 7.32
N LEU A 61 -7.39 -13.59 7.30
CA LEU A 61 -8.76 -13.99 7.62
C LEU A 61 -8.88 -14.20 9.14
N LEU A 62 -9.75 -13.45 9.80
CA LEU A 62 -10.19 -13.77 11.15
C LEU A 62 -11.31 -14.82 11.06
N ALA A 63 -11.04 -16.03 11.50
CA ALA A 63 -11.99 -17.14 11.46
C ALA A 63 -12.89 -17.18 12.70
N ALA A 64 -13.92 -18.02 12.66
CA ALA A 64 -14.90 -18.18 13.73
C ALA A 64 -14.28 -18.67 15.05
N ASP A 65 -13.13 -19.34 15.02
CA ASP A 65 -12.37 -19.78 16.20
C ASP A 65 -11.52 -18.68 16.85
N GLY A 66 -11.59 -17.44 16.33
CA GLY A 66 -10.86 -16.28 16.83
C GLY A 66 -9.39 -16.22 16.42
N ASN A 67 -8.91 -17.11 15.57
CA ASN A 67 -7.56 -17.12 15.05
C ASN A 67 -7.50 -16.55 13.62
N PHE A 68 -6.30 -16.15 13.21
CA PHE A 68 -6.05 -15.71 11.85
C PHE A 68 -5.60 -16.87 10.98
N TYR A 69 -6.10 -16.90 9.75
CA TYR A 69 -5.69 -17.85 8.73
C TYR A 69 -5.17 -17.10 7.50
N LEU A 70 -4.06 -17.59 6.95
CA LEU A 70 -3.28 -16.91 5.93
C LEU A 70 -2.73 -17.93 4.94
N ALA A 71 -2.58 -17.50 3.70
CA ALA A 71 -1.80 -18.21 2.69
C ALA A 71 -0.53 -17.39 2.35
N THR A 72 0.60 -18.06 2.26
CA THR A 72 1.87 -17.45 1.83
C THR A 72 2.17 -17.83 0.39
N SER A 73 2.57 -16.86 -0.42
CA SER A 73 2.85 -17.08 -1.86
C SER A 73 4.16 -17.82 -2.13
N ALA A 74 5.01 -17.95 -1.13
CA ALA A 74 6.26 -18.69 -1.15
C ALA A 74 6.49 -19.29 0.25
N GLY A 75 7.54 -20.08 0.42
CA GLY A 75 7.83 -20.76 1.69
C GLY A 75 7.03 -22.06 1.86
N GLY A 76 6.85 -22.50 3.09
CA GLY A 76 6.45 -23.87 3.37
C GLY A 76 7.59 -24.86 3.09
N ALA A 77 7.37 -26.15 3.33
CA ALA A 77 8.40 -27.18 3.21
C ALA A 77 9.06 -27.25 1.81
N ASN A 78 8.33 -26.81 0.76
CA ASN A 78 8.75 -26.93 -0.64
C ASN A 78 8.98 -25.57 -1.34
N GLY A 79 8.82 -24.44 -0.64
CA GLY A 79 8.99 -23.11 -1.23
C GLY A 79 7.84 -22.64 -2.14
N LEU A 80 6.75 -23.39 -2.24
CA LEU A 80 5.65 -23.18 -3.18
C LEU A 80 4.46 -22.44 -2.54
N GLY A 81 4.54 -22.14 -1.27
CA GLY A 81 3.52 -21.53 -0.44
C GLY A 81 2.99 -22.47 0.64
N ALA A 82 2.35 -21.88 1.62
CA ALA A 82 1.79 -22.60 2.75
C ALA A 82 0.47 -21.98 3.20
N PHE A 83 -0.34 -22.79 3.89
CA PHE A 83 -1.51 -22.35 4.62
C PHE A 83 -1.20 -22.41 6.12
N MET A 84 -1.47 -21.30 6.81
CA MET A 84 -1.07 -21.09 8.19
C MET A 84 -2.23 -20.66 9.06
N LYS A 85 -2.18 -21.09 10.32
CA LYS A 85 -2.95 -20.54 11.43
C LYS A 85 -2.04 -19.69 12.31
N VAL A 86 -2.49 -18.50 12.68
CA VAL A 86 -1.78 -17.60 13.60
C VAL A 86 -2.75 -17.16 14.69
N THR A 87 -2.40 -17.42 15.93
CA THR A 87 -3.21 -16.96 17.08
C THR A 87 -2.97 -15.45 17.32
N PRO A 88 -3.91 -14.73 17.95
CA PRO A 88 -3.74 -13.30 18.25
C PRO A 88 -2.54 -12.98 19.16
N ASP A 89 -2.04 -13.96 19.92
CA ASP A 89 -0.85 -13.85 20.78
C ASP A 89 0.48 -14.16 20.05
N GLY A 90 0.41 -14.62 18.78
CA GLY A 90 1.59 -14.77 17.92
C GLY A 90 2.07 -16.21 17.72
N THR A 91 1.34 -17.22 18.15
CA THR A 91 1.68 -18.60 17.84
C THR A 91 1.30 -18.92 16.39
N GLY A 92 2.30 -19.17 15.55
CA GLY A 92 2.13 -19.58 14.14
C GLY A 92 2.23 -21.08 13.97
N THR A 93 1.30 -21.67 13.22
CA THR A 93 1.31 -23.10 12.86
C THR A 93 1.09 -23.25 11.37
N VAL A 94 1.99 -23.94 10.68
CA VAL A 94 1.79 -24.36 9.28
C VAL A 94 0.85 -25.55 9.29
N LEU A 95 -0.33 -25.38 8.71
CA LEU A 95 -1.33 -26.45 8.60
C LEU A 95 -1.11 -27.29 7.35
N TYR A 96 -0.64 -26.66 6.27
CA TYR A 96 -0.34 -27.33 5.03
C TYR A 96 0.75 -26.62 4.26
N SER A 97 1.67 -27.37 3.64
CA SER A 97 2.67 -26.85 2.70
C SER A 97 2.38 -27.42 1.32
N LEU A 98 2.21 -26.54 0.33
CA LEU A 98 1.97 -26.97 -1.05
C LEU A 98 3.11 -27.85 -1.55
N THR A 99 2.78 -28.90 -2.30
CA THR A 99 3.73 -29.89 -2.79
C THR A 99 3.99 -29.70 -4.30
N PRO A 100 5.21 -30.03 -4.79
CA PRO A 100 5.48 -30.04 -6.21
C PRO A 100 4.65 -31.12 -6.93
N GLY A 101 4.12 -30.77 -8.09
CA GLY A 101 3.40 -31.71 -8.97
C GLY A 101 2.19 -31.05 -9.63
N ASP A 102 1.65 -31.77 -10.63
CA ASP A 102 0.53 -31.29 -11.43
C ASP A 102 -0.83 -31.36 -10.72
N ALA A 103 -0.88 -32.00 -9.54
CA ALA A 103 -2.13 -32.20 -8.80
C ALA A 103 -2.52 -31.00 -7.93
N GLU A 104 -1.55 -30.21 -7.48
CA GLU A 104 -1.78 -29.10 -6.56
C GLU A 104 -1.51 -27.76 -7.23
N GLY A 105 -1.97 -26.70 -6.58
CA GLY A 105 -1.64 -25.34 -6.99
C GLY A 105 -0.31 -24.87 -6.42
N MET A 106 0.16 -23.72 -6.91
CA MET A 106 1.35 -23.03 -6.44
C MET A 106 1.06 -21.55 -6.29
N THR A 107 1.82 -20.89 -5.40
CA THR A 107 1.82 -19.44 -5.29
C THR A 107 0.42 -18.88 -5.03
N PRO A 108 -0.21 -19.15 -3.88
CA PRO A 108 -1.46 -18.53 -3.51
C PRO A 108 -1.23 -17.04 -3.26
N PHE A 109 -1.79 -16.18 -4.12
CA PHE A 109 -1.71 -14.73 -3.98
C PHE A 109 -2.89 -14.16 -3.19
N ALA A 110 -3.99 -14.88 -3.18
CA ALA A 110 -5.25 -14.43 -2.64
C ALA A 110 -5.41 -14.76 -1.15
N ASN A 111 -6.27 -14.01 -0.49
CA ASN A 111 -6.78 -14.35 0.83
C ASN A 111 -7.63 -15.63 0.76
N VAL A 112 -7.63 -16.36 1.86
CA VAL A 112 -8.55 -17.48 2.08
C VAL A 112 -9.85 -16.97 2.70
N ILE A 113 -10.94 -17.73 2.52
CA ILE A 113 -12.21 -17.49 3.21
C ILE A 113 -12.58 -18.74 4.00
N GLN A 114 -13.39 -18.57 5.06
CA GLN A 114 -14.04 -19.68 5.74
C GLN A 114 -15.43 -19.89 5.15
N GLY A 115 -15.68 -21.10 4.67
CA GLY A 115 -16.99 -21.49 4.15
C GLY A 115 -18.00 -21.73 5.28
N ALA A 116 -19.27 -21.83 4.93
CA ALA A 116 -20.35 -22.12 5.86
C ALA A 116 -20.22 -23.52 6.53
N ASP A 117 -19.45 -24.42 5.93
CA ASP A 117 -19.08 -25.73 6.47
C ASP A 117 -17.93 -25.68 7.50
N GLY A 118 -17.34 -24.50 7.72
CA GLY A 118 -16.21 -24.27 8.62
C GLY A 118 -14.84 -24.53 8.01
N ASP A 119 -14.74 -25.10 6.82
CA ASP A 119 -13.49 -25.30 6.09
C ASP A 119 -13.03 -24.03 5.39
N PHE A 120 -11.79 -24.02 4.93
CA PHE A 120 -11.16 -22.87 4.30
C PHE A 120 -11.04 -23.08 2.80
N TYR A 121 -11.27 -22.02 2.03
CA TYR A 121 -11.26 -22.03 0.58
C TYR A 121 -10.37 -20.92 0.03
N GLY A 122 -9.61 -21.23 -1.01
CA GLY A 122 -8.72 -20.27 -1.63
C GLY A 122 -8.37 -20.63 -3.07
N THR A 123 -7.51 -19.81 -3.67
CA THR A 123 -7.04 -20.00 -5.04
C THR A 123 -5.52 -19.98 -5.07
N THR A 124 -4.94 -20.67 -6.05
CA THR A 124 -3.52 -20.58 -6.38
C THR A 124 -3.37 -19.96 -7.76
N TYR A 125 -2.40 -19.07 -7.93
CA TYR A 125 -2.19 -18.36 -9.19
C TYR A 125 -1.60 -19.26 -10.27
N TYR A 126 -0.72 -20.16 -9.89
CA TYR A 126 -0.10 -21.18 -10.75
C TYR A 126 -0.44 -22.59 -10.27
N GLY A 127 0.04 -23.59 -11.02
CA GLY A 127 -0.12 -25.00 -10.70
C GLY A 127 -1.45 -25.59 -11.16
N GLY A 128 -1.75 -26.80 -10.69
CA GLY A 128 -2.77 -27.64 -11.28
C GLY A 128 -2.29 -28.30 -12.57
N SER A 129 -3.03 -29.28 -13.08
CA SER A 129 -2.67 -30.04 -14.29
C SER A 129 -2.49 -29.22 -15.57
N LYS A 130 -2.91 -27.95 -15.55
CA LYS A 130 -2.76 -26.99 -16.65
C LYS A 130 -1.79 -25.85 -16.34
N SER A 131 -1.19 -25.81 -15.15
CA SER A 131 -0.23 -24.82 -14.68
C SER A 131 -0.76 -23.37 -14.64
N VAL A 132 -2.06 -23.17 -14.62
CA VAL A 132 -2.72 -21.84 -14.69
C VAL A 132 -3.62 -21.53 -13.49
N GLY A 133 -3.47 -22.29 -12.42
CA GLY A 133 -4.12 -22.06 -11.15
C GLY A 133 -5.21 -23.05 -10.80
N THR A 134 -5.58 -23.03 -9.52
CA THR A 134 -6.58 -23.95 -8.94
C THR A 134 -7.50 -23.23 -7.95
N VAL A 135 -8.63 -23.86 -7.65
CA VAL A 135 -9.41 -23.58 -6.45
C VAL A 135 -9.20 -24.75 -5.49
N TYR A 136 -8.89 -24.46 -4.25
CA TYR A 136 -8.66 -25.49 -3.23
C TYR A 136 -9.56 -25.31 -2.00
N LYS A 137 -9.74 -26.41 -1.29
CA LYS A 137 -10.34 -26.49 0.03
C LYS A 137 -9.30 -27.05 1.01
N ILE A 138 -9.28 -26.55 2.24
CA ILE A 138 -8.46 -27.09 3.31
C ILE A 138 -9.25 -27.10 4.62
N THR A 139 -9.23 -28.21 5.33
CA THR A 139 -9.89 -28.31 6.63
C THR A 139 -9.07 -27.65 7.74
N ALA A 140 -9.69 -27.35 8.87
CA ALA A 140 -8.97 -26.84 10.05
C ALA A 140 -7.90 -27.83 10.58
N ALA A 141 -8.00 -29.12 10.24
CA ALA A 141 -6.99 -30.14 10.52
C ALA A 141 -5.86 -30.21 9.48
N GLY A 142 -5.88 -29.36 8.44
CA GLY A 142 -4.84 -29.29 7.42
C GLY A 142 -5.01 -30.30 6.27
N VAL A 143 -6.18 -30.90 6.08
CA VAL A 143 -6.43 -31.78 4.92
C VAL A 143 -6.73 -30.93 3.70
N TYR A 144 -5.85 -30.97 2.70
CA TYR A 144 -5.96 -30.25 1.43
C TYR A 144 -6.75 -31.05 0.39
N THR A 145 -7.58 -30.36 -0.37
CA THR A 145 -8.31 -30.91 -1.51
C THR A 145 -8.30 -29.92 -2.65
N ASN A 146 -7.85 -30.33 -3.84
CA ASN A 146 -7.99 -29.55 -5.04
C ASN A 146 -9.44 -29.68 -5.56
N LEU A 147 -10.21 -28.60 -5.52
CA LEU A 147 -11.62 -28.60 -5.95
C LEU A 147 -11.78 -28.46 -7.45
N ALA A 148 -11.01 -27.54 -8.05
CA ALA A 148 -11.11 -27.24 -9.46
C ALA A 148 -9.76 -26.78 -10.01
N VAL A 149 -9.51 -27.09 -11.27
CA VAL A 149 -8.34 -26.67 -12.04
C VAL A 149 -8.80 -25.72 -13.12
N PHE A 150 -8.15 -24.59 -13.23
CA PHE A 150 -8.37 -23.65 -14.33
C PHE A 150 -7.74 -24.18 -15.63
N ASP A 151 -8.29 -23.77 -16.77
CA ASP A 151 -7.81 -24.13 -18.09
C ASP A 151 -7.79 -22.90 -19.00
N ASN A 152 -6.70 -22.70 -19.73
CA ASN A 152 -6.54 -21.60 -20.68
C ASN A 152 -6.94 -21.98 -22.13
N ALA A 153 -7.42 -23.20 -22.35
CA ALA A 153 -7.86 -23.64 -23.66
C ALA A 153 -9.19 -22.98 -24.05
N ASN A 154 -9.35 -22.67 -25.34
CA ASN A 154 -10.60 -22.18 -25.94
C ASN A 154 -11.26 -20.97 -25.25
N GLY A 155 -10.45 -20.03 -24.74
CA GLY A 155 -10.95 -18.87 -24.00
C GLY A 155 -11.36 -19.18 -22.56
N GLY A 156 -10.80 -20.23 -21.98
CA GLY A 156 -11.01 -20.61 -20.58
C GLY A 156 -10.50 -19.57 -19.58
N ALA A 157 -10.91 -19.70 -18.35
CA ALA A 157 -10.47 -18.84 -17.25
C ALA A 157 -9.10 -19.29 -16.73
N TYR A 158 -8.19 -18.34 -16.41
CA TYR A 158 -6.89 -18.67 -15.85
C TYR A 158 -6.27 -17.51 -15.05
N TYR A 159 -5.34 -17.86 -14.18
CA TYR A 159 -4.67 -16.94 -13.24
C TYR A 159 -5.66 -16.28 -12.27
N PRO A 160 -6.31 -17.04 -11.38
CA PRO A 160 -7.12 -16.47 -10.32
C PRO A 160 -6.20 -15.68 -9.38
N TYR A 161 -6.41 -14.38 -9.35
CA TYR A 161 -5.57 -13.44 -8.59
C TYR A 161 -6.20 -13.06 -7.26
N THR A 162 -7.53 -13.21 -7.16
CA THR A 162 -8.33 -12.74 -6.02
C THR A 162 -8.84 -13.89 -5.17
N GLY A 163 -9.20 -13.57 -3.92
CA GLY A 163 -9.93 -14.49 -3.04
C GLY A 163 -11.34 -14.78 -3.54
N LEU A 164 -11.93 -15.78 -2.94
CA LEU A 164 -13.31 -16.19 -3.19
C LEU A 164 -14.28 -15.41 -2.30
N VAL A 165 -15.56 -15.43 -2.67
CA VAL A 165 -16.67 -15.10 -1.80
C VAL A 165 -17.70 -16.22 -1.89
N GLN A 166 -18.30 -16.64 -0.75
CA GLN A 166 -19.42 -17.55 -0.74
C GLN A 166 -20.73 -16.75 -0.74
N ALA A 167 -21.60 -17.04 -1.71
CA ALA A 167 -22.90 -16.39 -1.80
C ALA A 167 -24.02 -17.21 -1.11
N SER A 168 -25.23 -16.65 -1.06
CA SER A 168 -26.38 -17.25 -0.37
C SER A 168 -26.86 -18.57 -0.97
N ASP A 169 -26.46 -18.88 -2.21
CA ASP A 169 -26.73 -20.18 -2.87
C ASP A 169 -25.73 -21.28 -2.48
N GLY A 170 -24.79 -20.96 -1.57
CA GLY A 170 -23.74 -21.87 -1.09
C GLY A 170 -22.56 -22.05 -2.03
N ASN A 171 -22.59 -21.49 -3.24
CA ASN A 171 -21.48 -21.55 -4.19
C ASN A 171 -20.41 -20.49 -3.90
N PHE A 172 -19.22 -20.74 -4.41
CA PHE A 172 -18.08 -19.84 -4.34
C PHE A 172 -17.91 -19.09 -5.65
N TYR A 173 -17.59 -17.80 -5.57
CA TYR A 173 -17.42 -16.90 -6.71
C TYR A 173 -16.07 -16.21 -6.64
N GLY A 174 -15.43 -16.05 -7.78
CA GLY A 174 -14.15 -15.38 -7.90
C GLY A 174 -13.92 -14.81 -9.28
N THR A 175 -12.76 -14.21 -9.47
CA THR A 175 -12.35 -13.64 -10.76
C THR A 175 -11.00 -14.19 -11.19
N THR A 176 -10.76 -14.23 -12.50
CA THR A 176 -9.45 -14.50 -13.05
C THR A 176 -8.88 -13.27 -13.72
N LEU A 177 -7.57 -13.06 -13.59
CA LEU A 177 -6.87 -11.92 -14.19
C LEU A 177 -6.89 -12.00 -15.71
N ARG A 178 -6.87 -13.21 -16.26
CA ARG A 178 -6.78 -13.52 -17.67
C ARG A 178 -7.82 -14.56 -18.08
N GLY A 179 -7.96 -14.73 -19.38
CA GLY A 179 -8.91 -15.66 -19.97
C GLY A 179 -10.19 -14.98 -20.40
N GLY A 180 -11.16 -15.82 -20.76
CA GLY A 180 -12.35 -15.37 -21.47
C GLY A 180 -12.09 -15.13 -22.95
N THR A 181 -13.14 -14.76 -23.68
CA THR A 181 -13.10 -14.60 -25.15
C THR A 181 -12.15 -13.49 -25.62
N SER A 182 -11.83 -12.52 -24.78
CA SER A 182 -10.97 -11.36 -25.08
C SER A 182 -9.67 -11.32 -24.26
N ASP A 183 -9.39 -12.34 -23.49
CA ASP A 183 -8.24 -12.42 -22.55
C ASP A 183 -8.18 -11.23 -21.55
N GLN A 184 -9.34 -10.69 -21.17
CA GLN A 184 -9.46 -9.56 -20.26
C GLN A 184 -9.87 -9.99 -18.84
N GLY A 185 -9.93 -11.31 -18.60
CA GLY A 185 -10.35 -11.91 -17.33
C GLY A 185 -11.82 -12.33 -17.34
N THR A 186 -12.19 -13.04 -16.28
CA THR A 186 -13.53 -13.63 -16.14
C THR A 186 -14.08 -13.46 -14.72
N VAL A 187 -15.40 -13.63 -14.58
CA VAL A 187 -16.05 -13.98 -13.33
C VAL A 187 -16.47 -15.45 -13.41
N TYR A 188 -16.17 -16.23 -12.39
CA TYR A 188 -16.50 -17.65 -12.35
C TYR A 188 -17.24 -18.03 -11.05
N ARG A 189 -17.90 -19.18 -11.09
CA ARG A 189 -18.53 -19.87 -9.96
C ARG A 189 -17.92 -21.24 -9.81
N VAL A 190 -17.69 -21.67 -8.55
CA VAL A 190 -17.33 -23.05 -8.20
C VAL A 190 -18.32 -23.57 -7.16
N THR A 191 -18.91 -24.73 -7.42
CA THR A 191 -19.75 -25.39 -6.42
C THR A 191 -18.87 -26.02 -5.30
N PRO A 192 -19.41 -26.28 -4.10
CA PRO A 192 -18.67 -27.02 -3.05
C PRO A 192 -18.15 -28.39 -3.50
N GLN A 193 -18.72 -28.97 -4.56
CA GLN A 193 -18.30 -30.26 -5.15
C GLN A 193 -17.25 -30.09 -6.27
N GLY A 194 -16.82 -28.84 -6.56
CA GLY A 194 -15.74 -28.57 -7.50
C GLY A 194 -16.16 -28.30 -8.95
N THR A 195 -17.46 -28.15 -9.24
CA THR A 195 -17.88 -27.76 -10.60
C THR A 195 -17.59 -26.29 -10.85
N LEU A 196 -16.64 -26.01 -11.75
CA LEU A 196 -16.24 -24.66 -12.19
C LEU A 196 -17.05 -24.25 -13.43
N THR A 197 -17.61 -23.04 -13.39
CA THR A 197 -18.38 -22.45 -14.48
C THR A 197 -17.97 -20.98 -14.67
N VAL A 198 -17.59 -20.58 -15.88
CA VAL A 198 -17.40 -19.17 -16.23
C VAL A 198 -18.78 -18.54 -16.41
N LEU A 199 -19.05 -17.48 -15.67
CA LEU A 199 -20.31 -16.74 -15.72
C LEU A 199 -20.23 -15.53 -16.63
N PHE A 200 -19.08 -14.87 -16.69
CA PHE A 200 -18.89 -13.67 -17.47
C PHE A 200 -17.45 -13.55 -18.00
N ASN A 201 -17.33 -13.04 -19.22
CA ASN A 201 -16.04 -12.76 -19.87
C ASN A 201 -15.92 -11.25 -20.07
N PHE A 202 -14.93 -10.61 -19.47
CA PHE A 202 -14.65 -9.19 -19.70
C PHE A 202 -14.16 -8.95 -21.12
N THR A 203 -14.59 -7.80 -21.69
CA THR A 203 -14.30 -7.44 -23.09
C THR A 203 -13.57 -6.11 -23.26
N GLY A 204 -13.30 -5.42 -22.15
CA GLY A 204 -12.65 -4.11 -22.12
C GLY A 204 -13.61 -2.97 -21.82
N PRO A 205 -14.67 -2.70 -22.62
CA PRO A 205 -15.64 -1.66 -22.30
C PRO A 205 -16.38 -1.83 -20.97
N ASP A 206 -16.61 -3.06 -20.55
CA ASP A 206 -17.23 -3.45 -19.29
C ASP A 206 -16.23 -3.56 -18.12
N GLY A 207 -14.94 -3.48 -18.41
CA GLY A 207 -13.82 -3.65 -17.49
C GLY A 207 -12.82 -4.67 -18.04
N ALA A 208 -11.64 -4.71 -17.41
CA ALA A 208 -10.60 -5.69 -17.73
C ALA A 208 -9.65 -5.88 -16.53
N ASN A 209 -9.05 -7.05 -16.44
CA ASN A 209 -8.11 -7.41 -15.38
C ASN A 209 -8.72 -7.19 -13.98
N PRO A 210 -9.72 -7.96 -13.56
CA PRO A 210 -10.29 -7.85 -12.23
C PRO A 210 -9.26 -8.33 -11.18
N GLU A 211 -8.68 -7.39 -10.45
CA GLU A 211 -7.72 -7.63 -9.36
C GLU A 211 -8.35 -7.53 -7.97
N GLY A 212 -9.55 -6.97 -7.85
CA GLY A 212 -10.27 -6.86 -6.59
C GLY A 212 -11.14 -8.09 -6.30
N ALA A 213 -11.10 -8.58 -5.06
CA ALA A 213 -12.00 -9.66 -4.63
C ALA A 213 -13.47 -9.22 -4.69
N LEU A 214 -14.36 -10.15 -5.02
CA LEU A 214 -15.79 -9.92 -5.00
C LEU A 214 -16.33 -9.80 -3.57
N ILE A 215 -17.40 -9.01 -3.41
CA ILE A 215 -18.20 -8.98 -2.18
C ILE A 215 -19.67 -9.18 -2.51
N VAL A 216 -20.43 -9.67 -1.55
CA VAL A 216 -21.89 -9.75 -1.65
C VAL A 216 -22.48 -8.39 -1.27
N GLY A 217 -23.26 -7.82 -2.15
CA GLY A 217 -23.98 -6.56 -1.91
C GLY A 217 -25.29 -6.76 -1.15
N PRO A 218 -25.94 -5.66 -0.75
CA PRO A 218 -27.20 -5.72 0.02
C PRO A 218 -28.37 -6.30 -0.77
N ASP A 219 -28.26 -6.36 -2.09
CA ASP A 219 -29.25 -6.94 -3.02
C ASP A 219 -28.96 -8.40 -3.37
N GLY A 220 -27.99 -9.04 -2.70
CA GLY A 220 -27.57 -10.42 -2.95
C GLY A 220 -26.74 -10.62 -4.22
N ALA A 221 -26.51 -9.58 -5.02
CA ALA A 221 -25.59 -9.64 -6.15
C ALA A 221 -24.13 -9.46 -5.69
N LEU A 222 -23.20 -9.78 -6.57
CA LEU A 222 -21.77 -9.62 -6.33
C LEU A 222 -21.31 -8.27 -6.90
N TYR A 223 -20.39 -7.64 -6.18
CA TYR A 223 -19.75 -6.40 -6.60
C TYR A 223 -18.24 -6.57 -6.63
N GLY A 224 -17.61 -6.01 -7.65
CA GLY A 224 -16.16 -6.08 -7.84
C GLY A 224 -15.61 -4.87 -8.57
N THR A 225 -14.28 -4.84 -8.71
CA THR A 225 -13.54 -3.80 -9.42
C THR A 225 -12.68 -4.41 -10.52
N THR A 226 -12.41 -3.64 -11.57
CA THR A 226 -11.43 -3.99 -12.60
C THR A 226 -10.31 -2.97 -12.64
N LEU A 227 -9.07 -3.42 -12.82
CA LEU A 227 -7.88 -2.56 -12.85
C LEU A 227 -7.93 -1.55 -14.00
N ILE A 228 -8.32 -2.02 -15.18
CA ILE A 228 -8.41 -1.24 -16.42
C ILE A 228 -9.74 -1.51 -17.12
N GLY A 229 -9.92 -0.96 -18.30
CA GLY A 229 -11.19 -1.02 -19.02
C GLY A 229 -12.17 0.07 -18.59
N GLY A 230 -13.43 -0.09 -18.99
CA GLY A 230 -14.44 0.95 -18.89
C GLY A 230 -14.26 2.05 -19.93
N THR A 231 -15.11 3.08 -19.89
CA THR A 231 -15.15 4.18 -20.87
C THR A 231 -13.81 4.88 -21.10
N ASN A 232 -13.00 5.02 -20.05
CA ASN A 232 -11.73 5.76 -20.08
C ASN A 232 -10.50 4.84 -19.94
N ASN A 233 -10.68 3.53 -19.94
CA ASN A 233 -9.62 2.55 -19.68
C ASN A 233 -8.89 2.80 -18.35
N ARG A 234 -9.66 3.16 -17.30
CA ARG A 234 -9.14 3.50 -15.96
C ARG A 234 -9.71 2.63 -14.86
N GLY A 235 -10.39 1.55 -15.25
CA GLY A 235 -11.05 0.62 -14.36
C GLY A 235 -12.51 0.93 -14.13
N THR A 236 -13.20 -0.05 -13.57
CA THR A 236 -14.64 0.01 -13.31
C THR A 236 -14.98 -0.49 -11.91
N VAL A 237 -16.15 -0.13 -11.43
CA VAL A 237 -16.90 -0.89 -10.44
C VAL A 237 -18.06 -1.55 -11.16
N TYR A 238 -18.24 -2.85 -10.95
CA TYR A 238 -19.30 -3.61 -11.57
C TYR A 238 -20.14 -4.37 -10.53
N ARG A 239 -21.37 -4.67 -10.92
CA ARG A 239 -22.33 -5.52 -10.25
C ARG A 239 -22.63 -6.73 -11.15
N ILE A 240 -22.65 -7.93 -10.60
CA ILE A 240 -23.01 -9.14 -11.34
C ILE A 240 -23.96 -9.99 -10.51
N THR A 241 -25.05 -10.45 -11.12
CA THR A 241 -25.98 -11.38 -10.49
C THR A 241 -25.40 -12.80 -10.45
N LEU A 242 -25.92 -13.66 -9.58
CA LEU A 242 -25.43 -15.05 -9.44
C LEU A 242 -25.66 -15.89 -10.70
N ASP A 243 -26.54 -15.46 -11.62
CA ASP A 243 -26.77 -16.03 -12.95
C ASP A 243 -25.86 -15.44 -14.05
N GLY A 244 -24.97 -14.50 -13.71
CA GLY A 244 -23.93 -13.99 -14.61
C GLY A 244 -24.29 -12.71 -15.38
N LYS A 245 -25.39 -12.01 -15.05
CA LYS A 245 -25.72 -10.73 -15.70
C LYS A 245 -24.91 -9.60 -15.07
N LEU A 246 -23.93 -9.08 -15.81
CA LEU A 246 -23.07 -7.98 -15.37
C LEU A 246 -23.66 -6.61 -15.77
N THR A 247 -23.46 -5.64 -14.89
CA THR A 247 -23.73 -4.22 -15.10
C THR A 247 -22.55 -3.42 -14.61
N THR A 248 -21.95 -2.58 -15.45
CA THR A 248 -20.95 -1.60 -15.02
C THR A 248 -21.68 -0.51 -14.24
N VAL A 249 -21.36 -0.41 -12.94
CA VAL A 249 -21.98 0.57 -12.03
C VAL A 249 -21.26 1.91 -12.16
N TYR A 250 -19.93 1.89 -12.32
CA TYR A 250 -19.12 3.08 -12.48
C TYR A 250 -17.90 2.81 -13.36
N SER A 251 -17.51 3.81 -14.18
CA SER A 251 -16.25 3.84 -14.92
C SER A 251 -15.44 5.03 -14.44
N PHE A 252 -14.23 4.78 -13.94
CA PHE A 252 -13.36 5.86 -13.44
C PHE A 252 -12.97 6.83 -14.56
N THR A 253 -12.81 8.11 -14.19
CA THR A 253 -12.57 9.19 -15.16
C THR A 253 -11.15 9.13 -15.72
N ALA A 254 -10.98 9.71 -16.90
CA ALA A 254 -9.66 9.84 -17.51
C ALA A 254 -8.73 10.69 -16.64
N LEU A 255 -7.42 10.39 -16.70
CA LEU A 255 -6.42 11.28 -16.13
C LEU A 255 -6.38 12.57 -16.93
N GLY A 256 -6.45 13.69 -16.23
CA GLY A 256 -6.32 15.05 -16.79
C GLY A 256 -4.89 15.55 -16.72
N ALA A 257 -4.67 16.62 -15.96
CA ALA A 257 -3.34 17.23 -15.81
C ALA A 257 -2.34 16.28 -15.15
N TYR A 258 -1.07 16.43 -15.52
CA TYR A 258 0.04 15.76 -14.86
C TYR A 258 0.68 16.71 -13.85
N THR A 259 1.08 16.19 -12.69
CA THR A 259 1.85 16.93 -11.69
C THR A 259 3.26 17.26 -12.24
N SER A 260 3.99 18.14 -11.57
CA SER A 260 5.40 18.42 -11.90
C SER A 260 6.30 17.18 -11.80
N THR A 261 5.86 16.14 -11.09
CA THR A 261 6.56 14.85 -10.99
C THR A 261 6.10 13.82 -12.02
N GLY A 262 5.25 14.21 -12.99
CA GLY A 262 4.78 13.35 -14.07
C GLY A 262 3.67 12.38 -13.68
N VAL A 263 2.99 12.60 -12.55
CA VAL A 263 1.87 11.76 -12.09
C VAL A 263 0.55 12.34 -12.56
N GLY A 264 -0.27 11.55 -13.24
CA GLY A 264 -1.57 11.99 -13.74
C GLY A 264 -2.62 12.11 -12.62
N THR A 265 -3.46 13.13 -12.71
CA THR A 265 -4.49 13.46 -11.70
C THR A 265 -5.88 13.41 -12.28
N ASN A 266 -6.87 13.09 -11.46
CA ASN A 266 -8.30 13.18 -11.74
C ASN A 266 -9.06 13.29 -10.40
N PRO A 267 -10.35 13.62 -10.38
CA PRO A 267 -11.07 13.83 -9.11
C PRO A 267 -11.37 12.54 -8.34
N ASP A 268 -11.56 11.42 -9.01
CA ASP A 268 -12.12 10.17 -8.46
C ASP A 268 -11.09 9.05 -8.29
N GLY A 269 -9.87 9.24 -8.77
CA GLY A 269 -8.86 8.19 -8.80
C GLY A 269 -9.00 7.27 -10.01
N CYS A 270 -8.10 6.30 -10.13
CA CYS A 270 -8.12 5.31 -11.20
C CYS A 270 -7.35 4.04 -10.82
N ASN A 271 -7.55 2.99 -11.62
CA ASN A 271 -6.89 1.70 -11.43
C ASN A 271 -7.16 1.09 -10.04
N PRO A 272 -8.42 0.82 -9.67
CA PRO A 272 -8.72 0.12 -8.42
C PRO A 272 -8.16 -1.30 -8.48
N ARG A 273 -7.41 -1.69 -7.45
CA ARG A 273 -6.77 -3.01 -7.34
C ARG A 273 -7.40 -3.89 -6.29
N ALA A 274 -8.07 -3.29 -5.34
CA ALA A 274 -8.64 -3.99 -4.20
C ALA A 274 -10.14 -4.24 -4.35
N GLY A 275 -10.64 -5.21 -3.61
CA GLY A 275 -12.07 -5.43 -3.42
C GLY A 275 -12.71 -4.32 -2.60
N LEU A 276 -14.02 -4.19 -2.74
CA LEU A 276 -14.83 -3.22 -2.01
C LEU A 276 -15.08 -3.67 -0.56
N LEU A 277 -15.49 -2.74 0.27
CA LEU A 277 -16.09 -2.96 1.58
C LEU A 277 -17.54 -2.47 1.53
N LEU A 278 -18.49 -3.27 1.99
CA LEU A 278 -19.83 -2.79 2.31
C LEU A 278 -19.82 -2.23 3.73
N GLY A 279 -19.93 -0.91 3.85
CA GLY A 279 -19.92 -0.21 5.12
C GLY A 279 -21.23 -0.40 5.90
N LYS A 280 -21.18 -0.16 7.22
CA LYS A 280 -22.35 -0.22 8.11
C LYS A 280 -23.46 0.78 7.73
N ASP A 281 -23.12 1.80 6.96
CA ASP A 281 -24.04 2.82 6.42
C ASP A 281 -24.71 2.39 5.10
N GLY A 282 -24.45 1.16 4.63
CA GLY A 282 -24.98 0.62 3.39
C GLY A 282 -24.29 1.12 2.12
N ASN A 283 -23.26 1.95 2.22
CA ASN A 283 -22.44 2.37 1.07
C ASN A 283 -21.25 1.43 0.88
N PHE A 284 -20.73 1.41 -0.35
CA PHE A 284 -19.50 0.73 -0.68
C PHE A 284 -18.30 1.67 -0.49
N TYR A 285 -17.19 1.11 -0.02
CA TYR A 285 -15.92 1.82 0.11
C TYR A 285 -14.83 1.06 -0.63
N GLY A 286 -13.94 1.78 -1.28
CA GLY A 286 -12.82 1.19 -2.02
C GLY A 286 -11.65 2.14 -2.14
N THR A 287 -10.58 1.64 -2.74
CA THR A 287 -9.35 2.41 -3.01
C THR A 287 -9.04 2.41 -4.49
N THR A 288 -8.39 3.47 -4.97
CA THR A 288 -7.77 3.51 -6.29
C THR A 288 -6.27 3.64 -6.15
N TYR A 289 -5.51 2.91 -6.98
CA TYR A 289 -4.06 2.89 -6.91
C TYR A 289 -3.41 4.18 -7.39
N GLN A 290 -4.04 4.86 -8.35
CA GLN A 290 -3.55 6.10 -8.96
C GLN A 290 -4.69 7.13 -9.07
N GLY A 291 -4.34 8.32 -9.61
CA GLY A 291 -5.28 9.43 -9.72
C GLY A 291 -5.53 10.12 -8.38
N GLY A 292 -6.65 10.80 -8.26
CA GLY A 292 -6.89 11.76 -7.18
C GLY A 292 -6.17 13.10 -7.42
N ALA A 293 -6.38 14.07 -6.56
CA ALA A 293 -5.86 15.43 -6.71
C ALA A 293 -4.32 15.53 -6.80
N LYS A 294 -3.59 14.53 -6.28
CA LYS A 294 -2.12 14.47 -6.30
C LYS A 294 -1.57 13.28 -7.09
N GLY A 295 -2.44 12.39 -7.60
CA GLY A 295 -2.06 11.25 -8.43
C GLY A 295 -1.67 9.97 -7.68
N TYR A 296 -1.66 10.00 -6.35
CA TYR A 296 -1.21 8.89 -5.50
C TYR A 296 -2.33 7.97 -5.04
N GLY A 297 -3.52 8.07 -5.68
CA GLY A 297 -4.67 7.25 -5.37
C GLY A 297 -5.65 7.90 -4.40
N THR A 298 -6.79 7.24 -4.22
CA THR A 298 -7.89 7.74 -3.39
C THR A 298 -8.49 6.65 -2.51
N VAL A 299 -9.22 7.08 -1.49
CA VAL A 299 -10.30 6.30 -0.87
C VAL A 299 -11.61 6.91 -1.36
N PHE A 300 -12.51 6.10 -1.89
CA PHE A 300 -13.81 6.53 -2.35
C PHE A 300 -14.95 5.84 -1.60
N ARG A 301 -16.09 6.51 -1.55
CA ARG A 301 -17.38 5.98 -1.14
C ARG A 301 -18.31 5.93 -2.37
N MET A 302 -19.02 4.84 -2.54
CA MET A 302 -20.00 4.68 -3.60
C MET A 302 -21.36 4.30 -2.98
N THR A 303 -22.41 4.99 -3.36
CA THR A 303 -23.78 4.57 -2.99
C THR A 303 -24.18 3.31 -3.77
N PRO A 304 -25.18 2.53 -3.32
CA PRO A 304 -25.69 1.40 -4.09
C PRO A 304 -26.20 1.78 -5.49
N ALA A 305 -26.59 3.05 -5.68
CA ALA A 305 -27.00 3.60 -6.98
C ALA A 305 -25.82 3.98 -7.90
N GLY A 306 -24.56 3.82 -7.45
CA GLY A 306 -23.35 4.07 -8.25
C GLY A 306 -22.78 5.49 -8.15
N ALA A 307 -23.32 6.38 -7.32
CA ALA A 307 -22.72 7.70 -7.12
C ALA A 307 -21.44 7.60 -6.29
N ILE A 308 -20.30 8.00 -6.87
CA ILE A 308 -19.00 8.01 -6.21
C ILE A 308 -18.68 9.38 -5.61
N THR A 309 -18.04 9.36 -4.44
CA THR A 309 -17.45 10.51 -3.75
C THR A 309 -16.07 10.13 -3.26
N THR A 310 -15.06 10.92 -3.61
CA THR A 310 -13.71 10.80 -3.02
C THR A 310 -13.77 11.28 -1.57
N VAL A 311 -13.49 10.40 -0.62
CA VAL A 311 -13.46 10.74 0.81
C VAL A 311 -12.05 11.07 1.30
N ARG A 312 -11.02 10.58 0.58
CA ARG A 312 -9.62 10.97 0.76
C ARG A 312 -8.86 10.85 -0.55
N ALA A 313 -8.02 11.84 -0.89
CA ALA A 313 -6.98 11.73 -1.90
C ALA A 313 -5.62 11.71 -1.21
N PHE A 314 -4.78 10.74 -1.52
CA PHE A 314 -3.44 10.62 -0.95
C PHE A 314 -2.48 11.63 -1.58
N GLU A 315 -1.54 12.14 -0.78
CA GLU A 315 -0.60 13.19 -1.19
C GLU A 315 0.81 12.65 -1.48
N GLY A 316 1.09 11.40 -1.09
CA GLY A 316 2.38 10.75 -1.29
C GLY A 316 3.44 11.14 -0.25
N ALA A 317 4.64 10.59 -0.43
CA ALA A 317 5.78 10.85 0.47
C ALA A 317 6.12 12.35 0.55
N PRO A 318 6.74 12.82 1.67
CA PRO A 318 7.16 12.01 2.82
C PRO A 318 6.11 11.93 3.94
N PHE A 319 5.04 12.71 3.87
CA PHE A 319 4.12 12.92 5.01
C PHE A 319 2.79 12.21 4.86
N ASP A 320 2.51 11.61 3.72
CA ASP A 320 1.27 10.89 3.46
C ASP A 320 1.54 9.59 2.70
N GLY A 321 0.55 8.71 2.70
CA GLY A 321 0.55 7.48 1.92
C GLY A 321 0.36 7.73 0.44
N GLY A 322 0.56 6.67 -0.33
CA GLY A 322 0.25 6.63 -1.74
C GLY A 322 0.12 5.22 -2.26
N ASN A 323 -0.57 5.08 -3.37
CA ASN A 323 -0.70 3.83 -4.09
C ASN A 323 -1.26 2.68 -3.21
N PRO A 324 -2.48 2.83 -2.65
CA PRO A 324 -3.08 1.75 -1.87
C PRO A 324 -3.33 0.52 -2.75
N LEU A 325 -2.77 -0.62 -2.36
CA LEU A 325 -3.00 -1.92 -3.00
C LEU A 325 -4.13 -2.69 -2.33
N ALA A 326 -4.31 -2.49 -1.03
CA ALA A 326 -5.35 -3.13 -0.24
C ALA A 326 -6.64 -2.32 -0.20
N GLY A 327 -7.74 -3.00 0.03
CA GLY A 327 -9.02 -2.37 0.34
C GLY A 327 -9.06 -1.79 1.76
N VAL A 328 -10.19 -1.23 2.12
CA VAL A 328 -10.42 -0.67 3.45
C VAL A 328 -11.11 -1.68 4.36
N SER A 329 -10.90 -1.53 5.67
CA SER A 329 -11.64 -2.22 6.73
C SER A 329 -12.39 -1.19 7.58
N GLN A 330 -13.47 -1.61 8.23
CA GLN A 330 -14.23 -0.74 9.12
C GLN A 330 -14.20 -1.24 10.56
N GLY A 331 -13.83 -0.36 11.46
CA GLY A 331 -13.84 -0.64 12.90
C GLY A 331 -15.24 -0.60 13.53
N PRO A 332 -15.33 -0.97 14.82
CA PRO A 332 -16.58 -0.90 15.58
C PRO A 332 -17.15 0.53 15.67
N ASP A 333 -16.27 1.53 15.71
CA ASP A 333 -16.57 2.97 15.79
C ASP A 333 -16.98 3.60 14.45
N GLY A 334 -17.04 2.79 13.38
CA GLY A 334 -17.32 3.26 12.03
C GLY A 334 -16.11 3.86 11.29
N SER A 335 -14.96 4.00 11.94
CA SER A 335 -13.73 4.45 11.29
C SER A 335 -13.29 3.45 10.22
N LEU A 336 -12.75 3.98 9.12
CA LEU A 336 -12.10 3.19 8.06
C LEU A 336 -10.60 3.12 8.33
N TYR A 337 -10.04 1.97 8.06
CA TYR A 337 -8.62 1.68 8.17
C TYR A 337 -8.10 1.09 6.87
N GLY A 338 -6.88 1.39 6.52
CA GLY A 338 -6.24 0.81 5.35
C GLY A 338 -4.74 0.98 5.36
N THR A 339 -4.11 0.48 4.31
CA THR A 339 -2.66 0.52 4.10
C THR A 339 -2.35 1.18 2.76
N THR A 340 -1.13 1.67 2.62
CA THR A 340 -0.57 2.11 1.34
C THR A 340 0.72 1.35 1.04
N GLU A 341 0.98 1.08 -0.26
CA GLU A 341 2.24 0.46 -0.70
C GLU A 341 3.41 1.43 -0.53
N ARG A 342 3.15 2.70 -0.79
CA ARG A 342 4.17 3.76 -0.84
C ARG A 342 3.80 4.91 0.08
N GLY A 343 4.73 5.85 0.16
CA GLY A 343 4.57 7.01 1.02
C GLY A 343 5.08 6.78 2.43
N GLY A 344 4.80 7.71 3.33
CA GLY A 344 5.45 7.78 4.63
C GLY A 344 6.88 8.27 4.56
N ALA A 345 7.53 8.39 5.71
CA ALA A 345 8.87 8.93 5.82
C ALA A 345 9.94 8.15 5.03
N SER A 346 9.82 6.83 5.01
CA SER A 346 10.76 5.93 4.31
C SER A 346 10.30 5.51 2.91
N GLY A 347 9.13 5.96 2.47
CA GLY A 347 8.56 5.58 1.17
C GLY A 347 8.05 4.14 1.10
N LEU A 348 7.98 3.43 2.23
CA LEU A 348 7.68 1.99 2.33
C LEU A 348 6.22 1.71 2.70
N GLY A 349 5.37 2.74 2.64
CA GLY A 349 3.95 2.65 2.94
C GLY A 349 3.62 2.90 4.41
N MET A 350 2.33 2.89 4.69
CA MET A 350 1.82 3.22 6.03
C MET A 350 0.48 2.54 6.32
N VAL A 351 0.10 2.56 7.59
CA VAL A 351 -1.26 2.26 8.06
C VAL A 351 -1.94 3.58 8.43
N TRP A 352 -3.18 3.75 7.99
CA TRP A 352 -3.95 4.98 8.20
C TRP A 352 -5.34 4.70 8.76
N ARG A 353 -5.93 5.74 9.38
CA ARG A 353 -7.33 5.79 9.85
C ARG A 353 -8.04 7.00 9.24
N LEU A 354 -9.29 6.80 8.85
CA LEU A 354 -10.22 7.85 8.50
C LEU A 354 -11.48 7.69 9.36
N THR A 355 -11.72 8.61 10.28
CA THR A 355 -12.90 8.54 11.16
C THR A 355 -14.18 8.78 10.36
N ALA A 356 -15.34 8.36 10.90
CA ALA A 356 -16.66 8.65 10.30
C ALA A 356 -16.90 10.16 10.14
N GLY A 357 -16.29 11.00 10.97
CA GLY A 357 -16.31 12.46 10.86
C GLY A 357 -15.34 13.05 9.84
N GLY A 358 -14.60 12.23 9.08
CA GLY A 358 -13.67 12.68 8.04
C GLY A 358 -12.27 13.05 8.52
N THR A 359 -11.94 12.86 9.81
CA THR A 359 -10.58 13.10 10.31
C THR A 359 -9.65 11.97 9.87
N TYR A 360 -8.60 12.34 9.13
CA TYR A 360 -7.55 11.43 8.68
C TYR A 360 -6.36 11.46 9.64
N SER A 361 -5.79 10.30 9.93
CA SER A 361 -4.56 10.17 10.70
C SER A 361 -3.71 9.00 10.20
N VAL A 362 -2.40 9.17 10.27
CA VAL A 362 -1.42 8.11 10.04
C VAL A 362 -1.20 7.40 11.36
N LEU A 363 -1.44 6.10 11.37
CA LEU A 363 -1.25 5.27 12.56
C LEU A 363 0.17 4.73 12.64
N HIS A 364 0.77 4.37 11.50
CA HIS A 364 2.12 3.80 11.45
C HIS A 364 2.75 4.02 10.08
N ASP A 365 4.04 4.42 10.04
CA ASP A 365 4.89 4.43 8.85
C ASP A 365 5.79 3.19 8.85
N PHE A 366 5.82 2.43 7.76
CA PHE A 366 6.74 1.32 7.61
C PHE A 366 8.16 1.83 7.30
N VAL A 367 9.15 1.35 8.04
CA VAL A 367 10.53 1.85 7.97
C VAL A 367 11.54 0.81 7.47
N GLY A 368 11.09 -0.39 7.13
CA GLY A 368 11.93 -1.43 6.53
C GLY A 368 12.95 -2.06 7.47
N ASN A 369 12.78 -1.90 8.77
CA ASN A 369 13.62 -2.54 9.78
C ASN A 369 13.05 -3.91 10.19
N SER A 370 13.79 -4.62 11.06
CA SER A 370 13.44 -5.96 11.54
C SER A 370 12.09 -6.05 12.27
N ILE A 371 11.49 -4.93 12.61
CA ILE A 371 10.26 -4.84 13.41
C ILE A 371 9.11 -4.27 12.57
N GLY A 372 9.41 -3.29 11.70
CA GLY A 372 8.40 -2.52 10.98
C GLY A 372 7.97 -3.16 9.65
N GLY A 373 8.74 -4.09 9.10
CA GLY A 373 8.47 -4.63 7.76
C GLY A 373 8.43 -3.56 6.67
N SER A 374 7.95 -3.93 5.51
CA SER A 374 7.70 -2.99 4.39
C SER A 374 6.51 -3.44 3.56
N GLN A 375 5.84 -2.49 2.92
CA GLN A 375 4.81 -2.74 1.92
C GLN A 375 3.71 -3.70 2.40
N SER A 376 2.71 -3.17 3.10
CA SER A 376 1.52 -3.94 3.43
C SER A 376 0.61 -4.04 2.21
N TYR A 377 0.39 -5.25 1.70
CA TYR A 377 -0.48 -5.52 0.56
C TYR A 377 -1.88 -5.97 0.96
N GLY A 378 -2.05 -6.41 2.22
CA GLY A 378 -3.33 -6.84 2.76
C GLY A 378 -4.04 -5.75 3.56
N ARG A 379 -5.36 -5.89 3.71
CA ARG A 379 -6.16 -5.09 4.62
C ARG A 379 -5.74 -5.35 6.07
N VAL A 380 -5.90 -4.35 6.92
CA VAL A 380 -5.83 -4.56 8.36
C VAL A 380 -7.17 -5.07 8.88
N VAL A 381 -7.14 -5.96 9.86
CA VAL A 381 -8.33 -6.57 10.47
C VAL A 381 -8.48 -6.05 11.90
N PRO A 382 -9.56 -5.29 12.21
CA PRO A 382 -9.85 -4.85 13.56
C PRO A 382 -10.30 -6.01 14.45
N LEU A 383 -9.62 -6.21 15.59
CA LEU A 383 -9.98 -7.22 16.60
C LEU A 383 -9.58 -6.74 17.98
N ASN A 384 -10.53 -6.72 18.93
CA ASN A 384 -10.31 -6.42 20.35
C ASN A 384 -9.51 -5.13 20.61
N GLY A 385 -9.78 -4.07 19.85
CA GLY A 385 -9.09 -2.78 19.98
C GLY A 385 -7.73 -2.70 19.28
N PHE A 386 -7.31 -3.74 18.58
CA PHE A 386 -6.12 -3.78 17.76
C PHE A 386 -6.47 -3.86 16.28
N LEU A 387 -5.51 -3.48 15.43
CA LEU A 387 -5.51 -3.73 13.99
C LEU A 387 -4.43 -4.76 13.68
N TYR A 388 -4.82 -5.88 13.11
CA TYR A 388 -3.88 -6.91 12.65
C TYR A 388 -3.66 -6.78 11.16
N GLY A 389 -2.42 -6.88 10.72
CA GLY A 389 -2.06 -6.78 9.31
C GLY A 389 -0.84 -7.62 8.99
N VAL A 390 -0.50 -7.63 7.70
CA VAL A 390 0.65 -8.38 7.16
C VAL A 390 1.54 -7.47 6.36
N THR A 391 2.86 -7.73 6.38
CA THR A 391 3.83 -7.08 5.51
C THR A 391 4.31 -8.03 4.43
N TYR A 392 4.65 -7.51 3.25
CA TYR A 392 5.18 -8.28 2.13
C TYR A 392 6.62 -8.76 2.40
N SER A 393 7.45 -7.88 2.95
CA SER A 393 8.82 -8.20 3.35
C SER A 393 9.16 -7.56 4.70
N ASP A 394 10.07 -8.19 5.42
CA ASP A 394 10.77 -7.64 6.58
C ASP A 394 12.28 -7.56 6.30
N ALA A 395 13.08 -7.22 7.30
CA ALA A 395 14.54 -7.22 7.16
C ALA A 395 15.12 -8.62 6.88
N LEU A 396 14.34 -9.67 7.10
CA LEU A 396 14.67 -11.07 6.83
C LEU A 396 14.13 -11.53 5.47
N SER A 397 13.48 -10.65 4.70
CA SER A 397 12.88 -10.89 3.37
C SER A 397 11.70 -11.87 3.35
N ALA A 398 11.03 -12.09 4.48
CA ALA A 398 10.05 -13.16 4.61
C ALA A 398 8.62 -12.71 5.01
N GLY A 399 8.38 -11.43 5.19
CA GLY A 399 7.09 -10.91 5.66
C GLY A 399 6.81 -11.17 7.15
N ALA A 400 5.80 -10.48 7.67
CA ALA A 400 5.43 -10.58 9.06
C ALA A 400 3.93 -10.38 9.27
N VAL A 401 3.40 -10.92 10.37
CA VAL A 401 2.12 -10.53 10.94
C VAL A 401 2.37 -9.53 12.06
N TYR A 402 1.72 -8.38 12.00
CA TYR A 402 1.82 -7.34 13.01
C TYR A 402 0.45 -7.02 13.63
N ARG A 403 0.47 -6.38 14.79
CA ARG A 403 -0.70 -5.70 15.35
C ARG A 403 -0.36 -4.27 15.73
N LEU A 404 -1.32 -3.38 15.52
CA LEU A 404 -1.29 -2.00 15.95
C LEU A 404 -2.38 -1.78 16.99
N GLN A 405 -2.07 -1.01 18.02
CA GLN A 405 -3.10 -0.48 18.92
C GLN A 405 -3.38 0.98 18.54
N PRO A 406 -4.48 1.27 17.80
CA PRO A 406 -4.86 2.64 17.53
C PRO A 406 -5.17 3.34 18.85
N SER A 407 -4.63 4.54 19.07
CA SER A 407 -5.07 5.36 20.20
C SER A 407 -6.49 5.89 19.93
N ALA A 408 -7.35 5.84 20.93
CA ALA A 408 -8.55 6.66 20.90
C ALA A 408 -8.15 8.14 20.92
N PRO A 409 -8.86 9.03 20.20
CA PRO A 409 -8.60 10.46 20.28
C PRO A 409 -8.60 10.92 21.76
N GLY A 410 -7.46 11.43 22.22
CA GLY A 410 -7.30 11.91 23.61
C GLY A 410 -6.80 10.89 24.65
N THR A 411 -6.50 9.64 24.29
CA THR A 411 -5.84 8.69 25.20
C THR A 411 -4.33 8.85 25.17
N THR A 412 -3.71 8.85 26.36
CA THR A 412 -2.25 8.76 26.48
C THR A 412 -1.78 7.36 26.08
N LEU A 413 -0.92 7.29 25.06
CA LEU A 413 -0.28 6.04 24.65
C LEU A 413 0.65 5.53 25.78
N PRO A 414 0.84 4.19 25.90
CA PRO A 414 1.84 3.62 26.81
C PRO A 414 3.25 4.16 26.56
N VAL A 415 3.55 4.53 25.30
CA VAL A 415 4.77 5.20 24.89
C VAL A 415 4.40 6.47 24.12
N GLN A 416 4.75 7.62 24.69
CA GLN A 416 4.66 8.93 24.05
C GLN A 416 6.02 9.21 23.40
N PHE A 417 6.06 9.50 22.10
CA PHE A 417 7.29 9.88 21.41
C PHE A 417 6.96 10.99 20.41
N SER A 418 7.63 12.11 20.52
CA SER A 418 7.37 13.29 19.71
C SER A 418 8.66 13.99 19.27
N ILE A 419 8.56 14.79 18.23
CA ILE A 419 9.63 15.65 17.75
C ILE A 419 9.12 17.09 17.64
N SER A 420 9.96 18.06 18.02
CA SER A 420 9.59 19.49 18.03
C SER A 420 9.29 20.05 16.63
N SER A 421 9.90 19.49 15.59
CA SER A 421 9.64 19.79 14.19
C SER A 421 9.90 18.52 13.37
N ASN A 422 9.01 18.20 12.44
CA ASN A 422 9.20 17.08 11.50
C ASN A 422 9.95 17.46 10.22
N ALA A 423 10.25 18.75 10.04
CA ALA A 423 11.03 19.26 8.90
C ALA A 423 11.94 20.38 9.36
N ILE A 424 13.23 20.30 8.99
CA ILE A 424 14.27 21.31 9.26
C ILE A 424 15.17 21.45 8.04
N THR A 425 16.01 22.49 8.03
CA THR A 425 17.10 22.63 7.05
C THR A 425 18.40 22.09 7.66
N VAL A 426 19.33 21.60 6.83
CA VAL A 426 20.67 21.17 7.26
C VAL A 426 21.31 22.24 8.15
N GLY A 427 21.82 21.80 9.31
CA GLY A 427 22.39 22.68 10.34
C GLY A 427 21.41 23.15 11.41
N GLN A 428 20.12 22.94 11.21
CA GLN A 428 19.11 23.16 12.27
C GLN A 428 18.94 21.91 13.12
N SER A 429 18.38 22.10 14.33
CA SER A 429 18.16 21.05 15.31
C SER A 429 16.68 20.85 15.56
N ALA A 430 16.31 19.62 15.94
CA ALA A 430 15.00 19.27 16.46
C ALA A 430 15.15 18.55 17.80
N THR A 431 14.14 18.67 18.69
CA THR A 431 14.14 17.99 19.98
C THR A 431 13.21 16.80 19.92
N LEU A 432 13.74 15.61 20.21
CA LEU A 432 12.99 14.40 20.49
C LEU A 432 12.57 14.41 21.96
N SER A 433 11.32 14.05 22.26
CA SER A 433 10.82 13.92 23.62
C SER A 433 10.01 12.65 23.77
N TRP A 434 10.19 11.94 24.88
CA TRP A 434 9.50 10.66 25.11
C TRP A 434 9.08 10.50 26.57
N SER A 435 8.03 9.68 26.74
CA SER A 435 7.57 9.25 28.06
C SER A 435 6.86 7.90 27.93
N SER A 436 7.25 6.95 28.76
CA SER A 436 6.60 5.65 28.92
C SER A 436 6.50 5.31 30.40
N PRO A 437 5.45 5.81 31.10
CA PRO A 437 5.34 5.70 32.55
C PRO A 437 5.17 4.27 33.06
N THR A 438 4.76 3.35 32.20
CA THR A 438 4.56 1.93 32.53
C THR A 438 5.71 1.02 32.09
N ALA A 439 6.71 1.56 31.40
CA ALA A 439 7.84 0.76 30.91
C ALA A 439 8.87 0.52 32.00
N SER A 440 9.51 -0.66 31.97
CA SER A 440 10.67 -1.00 32.79
C SER A 440 11.99 -0.56 32.16
N SER A 441 12.04 -0.45 30.83
CA SER A 441 13.22 0.01 30.08
C SER A 441 12.82 0.48 28.69
N CYS A 442 13.62 1.38 28.11
CA CYS A 442 13.51 1.80 26.72
C CYS A 442 14.85 1.73 26.01
N THR A 443 14.83 1.46 24.71
CA THR A 443 15.98 1.46 23.80
C THR A 443 15.63 2.20 22.52
N THR A 444 16.64 2.69 21.81
CA THR A 444 16.47 3.46 20.58
C THR A 444 17.03 2.72 19.38
N ALA A 445 16.55 3.04 18.18
CA ALA A 445 17.06 2.52 16.92
C ALA A 445 16.88 3.55 15.78
N GLY A 446 17.33 3.20 14.57
CA GLY A 446 17.25 4.06 13.41
C GLY A 446 18.37 5.11 13.39
N ALA A 447 18.01 6.37 13.20
CA ALA A 447 18.95 7.49 13.16
C ALA A 447 19.55 7.86 14.54
N TRP A 448 19.19 7.12 15.57
CA TRP A 448 19.56 7.35 16.96
C TRP A 448 19.70 6.01 17.70
N THR A 449 20.85 5.73 18.30
CA THR A 449 21.14 4.48 19.02
C THR A 449 21.74 4.78 20.39
N ASP A 450 20.90 4.86 21.43
CA ASP A 450 21.30 5.09 22.80
C ASP A 450 20.49 4.23 23.77
N THR A 451 21.03 3.96 24.96
CA THR A 451 20.26 3.45 26.08
C THR A 451 19.72 4.67 26.85
N ILE A 452 18.41 4.73 26.97
CA ILE A 452 17.71 5.89 27.50
C ILE A 452 16.81 5.51 28.68
N ASN A 453 16.46 6.50 29.49
CA ASN A 453 15.44 6.34 30.53
C ASN A 453 14.05 6.17 29.91
N THR A 454 13.07 5.75 30.70
CA THR A 454 11.68 5.62 30.25
C THR A 454 10.98 6.95 29.94
N SER A 455 11.63 8.07 30.26
CA SER A 455 11.20 9.42 29.86
C SER A 455 12.40 10.34 29.71
N GLY A 456 12.30 11.32 28.83
CA GLY A 456 13.38 12.28 28.59
C GLY A 456 13.19 13.10 27.32
N SER A 457 14.24 13.85 27.00
CA SER A 457 14.37 14.56 25.72
C SER A 457 15.84 14.68 25.29
N ILE A 458 16.06 14.75 23.97
CA ILE A 458 17.37 14.97 23.37
C ILE A 458 17.26 15.86 22.14
N THR A 459 18.26 16.70 21.91
CA THR A 459 18.34 17.50 20.69
C THR A 459 19.18 16.78 19.65
N VAL A 460 18.63 16.62 18.45
CA VAL A 460 19.31 16.00 17.28
C VAL A 460 19.58 17.05 16.23
N THR A 461 20.79 16.99 15.66
CA THR A 461 21.26 17.87 14.57
C THR A 461 21.80 17.01 13.44
N PRO A 462 20.94 16.59 12.47
CA PRO A 462 21.38 15.73 11.39
C PRO A 462 22.47 16.40 10.53
N PRO A 463 23.50 15.66 10.12
CA PRO A 463 24.65 16.23 9.41
C PRO A 463 24.38 16.52 7.92
N GLY A 464 23.31 16.01 7.36
CA GLY A 464 23.02 16.13 5.92
C GLY A 464 21.52 16.13 5.60
N ALA A 465 21.19 16.49 4.35
CA ALA A 465 19.83 16.39 3.85
C ALA A 465 19.39 14.93 3.69
N GLY A 466 18.13 14.64 3.99
CA GLY A 466 17.58 13.30 3.93
C GLY A 466 16.42 13.13 4.90
N ILE A 467 16.00 11.88 5.11
CA ILE A 467 14.98 11.54 6.09
C ILE A 467 15.62 10.71 7.20
N GLY A 468 15.58 11.22 8.43
CA GLY A 468 15.97 10.49 9.64
C GLY A 468 14.74 9.87 10.29
N VAL A 469 14.74 8.58 10.54
CA VAL A 469 13.72 7.89 11.33
C VAL A 469 14.32 7.57 12.69
N TYR A 470 13.65 8.03 13.74
CA TYR A 470 14.02 7.80 15.14
C TYR A 470 13.01 6.85 15.73
N GLU A 471 13.48 5.76 16.29
CA GLU A 471 12.66 4.68 16.82
C GLU A 471 12.90 4.51 18.32
N LEU A 472 11.82 4.27 19.06
CA LEU A 472 11.80 4.03 20.48
C LEU A 472 11.09 2.70 20.76
N SER A 473 11.76 1.79 21.45
CA SER A 473 11.21 0.51 21.91
C SER A 473 11.23 0.48 23.43
N CYS A 474 10.06 0.32 24.04
CA CYS A 474 9.93 0.26 25.50
C CYS A 474 9.30 -1.06 25.94
N VAL A 475 9.87 -1.73 26.96
CA VAL A 475 9.32 -2.95 27.56
C VAL A 475 8.30 -2.54 28.62
N THR A 476 7.01 -2.73 28.31
CA THR A 476 5.88 -2.32 29.17
C THR A 476 5.34 -3.45 30.06
N SER A 477 5.67 -4.70 29.75
CA SER A 477 5.40 -5.90 30.56
C SER A 477 6.42 -6.98 30.22
N PRO A 478 6.68 -7.98 31.06
CA PRO A 478 7.59 -9.06 30.71
C PRO A 478 7.22 -9.71 29.36
N GLY A 479 8.15 -9.63 28.41
CA GLY A 479 7.98 -10.16 27.05
C GLY A 479 7.17 -9.29 26.09
N VAL A 480 6.68 -8.11 26.50
CA VAL A 480 5.94 -7.19 25.62
C VAL A 480 6.74 -5.91 25.42
N SER A 481 7.21 -5.70 24.20
CA SER A 481 7.83 -4.43 23.77
C SER A 481 6.82 -3.61 22.97
N THR A 482 6.75 -2.34 23.29
CA THR A 482 5.93 -1.36 22.57
C THR A 482 6.84 -0.39 21.86
N TYR A 483 6.54 -0.11 20.59
CA TYR A 483 7.36 0.70 19.70
C TYR A 483 6.67 2.01 19.37
N ALA A 484 7.45 3.09 19.32
CA ALA A 484 7.02 4.38 18.78
C ALA A 484 8.15 4.96 17.93
N TYR A 485 7.82 5.76 16.93
CA TYR A 485 8.83 6.38 16.09
C TYR A 485 8.37 7.79 15.67
N VAL A 486 9.35 8.62 15.29
CA VAL A 486 9.15 9.89 14.64
C VAL A 486 10.10 10.02 13.46
N SER A 487 9.69 10.76 12.44
CA SER A 487 10.51 11.04 11.27
C SER A 487 10.84 12.52 11.17
N LEU A 488 12.06 12.81 10.73
CA LEU A 488 12.58 14.15 10.52
C LEU A 488 13.05 14.29 9.08
N VAL A 489 12.44 15.18 8.34
CA VAL A 489 12.88 15.55 6.99
C VAL A 489 13.88 16.68 7.10
N VAL A 490 15.07 16.49 6.55
CA VAL A 490 16.13 17.49 6.50
C VAL A 490 16.31 17.94 5.06
N THR A 491 16.00 19.20 4.77
CA THR A 491 16.17 19.79 3.43
C THR A 491 17.54 20.45 3.30
N ALA A 492 18.09 20.43 2.07
CA ALA A 492 19.28 21.22 1.79
C ALA A 492 18.96 22.73 1.93
N PRO A 493 19.91 23.56 2.36
CA PRO A 493 19.74 25.00 2.30
C PRO A 493 19.40 25.42 0.87
N PRO A 494 18.55 26.45 0.64
CA PRO A 494 18.35 26.99 -0.69
C PRO A 494 19.71 27.38 -1.26
N ALA A 495 19.96 27.00 -2.52
CA ALA A 495 21.17 27.38 -3.22
C ALA A 495 21.30 28.93 -3.16
N GLN A 496 22.37 29.45 -2.58
CA GLN A 496 22.63 30.87 -2.61
C GLN A 496 22.78 31.24 -4.08
N SER A 497 21.92 32.12 -4.58
CA SER A 497 22.13 32.79 -5.85
C SER A 497 23.44 33.59 -5.68
N VAL A 498 24.47 33.21 -6.40
CA VAL A 498 25.67 34.02 -6.53
C VAL A 498 25.21 35.20 -7.38
N ASP A 499 24.95 36.32 -6.73
CA ASP A 499 24.72 37.59 -7.44
C ASP A 499 25.88 37.81 -8.38
N GLY A 500 25.58 38.06 -9.64
CA GLY A 500 26.53 38.21 -10.72
C GLY A 500 27.50 39.35 -10.48
N GLY A 501 28.57 39.05 -9.73
CA GLY A 501 29.76 39.88 -9.72
C GLY A 501 30.42 39.77 -11.08
N THR A 502 30.52 40.90 -11.77
CA THR A 502 31.25 41.12 -13.02
C THR A 502 32.62 40.45 -12.94
N VAL A 503 32.80 39.37 -13.69
CA VAL A 503 34.11 38.74 -13.85
C VAL A 503 34.96 39.66 -14.72
N VAL A 504 35.83 40.45 -14.08
CA VAL A 504 36.96 41.07 -14.74
C VAL A 504 37.95 39.97 -15.10
N GLY A 505 38.25 39.84 -16.39
CA GLY A 505 39.02 38.75 -16.96
C GLY A 505 40.40 38.58 -16.30
N GLY A 506 40.65 37.40 -15.81
CA GLY A 506 41.97 36.87 -15.46
C GLY A 506 42.04 35.43 -15.96
N GLY A 507 42.73 35.23 -17.09
CA GLY A 507 42.93 33.90 -17.67
C GLY A 507 43.76 33.03 -16.75
N GLY A 508 43.09 32.09 -16.09
CA GLY A 508 43.71 30.97 -15.36
C GLY A 508 43.21 29.67 -15.98
N SER A 509 44.10 28.98 -16.68
CA SER A 509 43.85 27.67 -17.24
C SER A 509 43.56 26.66 -16.11
N LEU A 510 42.40 26.03 -16.18
CA LEU A 510 42.05 24.88 -15.32
C LEU A 510 43.04 23.75 -15.61
N SER A 511 43.68 23.24 -14.56
CA SER A 511 44.59 22.14 -14.68
C SER A 511 43.90 20.87 -15.21
N PRO A 512 44.56 19.98 -15.95
CA PRO A 512 44.00 18.79 -16.56
C PRO A 512 43.30 17.81 -15.58
N TRP A 513 43.60 17.94 -14.29
CA TRP A 513 43.05 17.09 -13.22
C TRP A 513 41.62 17.49 -12.82
N ALA A 514 41.16 18.70 -13.04
CA ALA A 514 39.80 19.13 -12.73
C ALA A 514 38.78 18.61 -13.76
N LEU A 515 39.20 18.37 -15.00
CA LEU A 515 38.39 17.76 -16.05
C LEU A 515 38.24 16.23 -15.90
N ALA A 516 39.21 15.58 -15.23
CA ALA A 516 39.14 14.13 -15.00
C ALA A 516 38.12 13.73 -13.92
N LEU A 517 37.86 14.59 -12.94
CA LEU A 517 36.84 14.34 -11.90
C LEU A 517 35.41 14.55 -12.36
N LEU A 518 35.16 15.38 -13.37
CA LEU A 518 33.85 15.55 -13.98
C LEU A 518 33.48 14.40 -14.94
N ALA A 519 34.48 13.72 -15.52
CA ALA A 519 34.25 12.57 -16.42
C ALA A 519 34.01 11.25 -15.69
N LEU A 520 34.41 11.14 -14.41
CA LEU A 520 34.20 9.94 -13.60
C LEU A 520 32.82 9.91 -12.92
N GLY A 521 32.13 11.06 -12.77
CA GLY A 521 30.79 11.14 -12.20
C GLY A 521 29.66 10.69 -13.12
N THR A 522 29.87 10.72 -14.43
CA THR A 522 28.84 10.37 -15.44
C THR A 522 28.94 8.94 -15.97
N GLY A 523 30.02 8.22 -15.65
CA GLY A 523 30.30 6.86 -16.16
C GLY A 523 29.63 5.73 -15.36
N LEU A 524 29.18 5.95 -14.13
CA LEU A 524 28.63 4.88 -13.27
C LEU A 524 27.10 4.70 -13.35
N ALA A 525 26.39 5.59 -14.04
CA ALA A 525 24.94 5.46 -14.22
C ALA A 525 24.52 4.63 -15.46
N ALA A 526 25.45 4.32 -16.38
CA ALA A 526 25.15 3.66 -17.66
C ALA A 526 25.43 2.14 -17.70
N ALA A 527 26.00 1.55 -16.66
CA ALA A 527 26.48 0.15 -16.71
C ALA A 527 25.52 -0.91 -16.13
N ARG A 528 24.27 -0.57 -15.78
CA ARG A 528 23.28 -1.53 -15.23
C ARG A 528 22.02 -1.71 -16.06
N ARG A 529 22.12 -1.64 -17.40
CA ARG A 529 21.07 -2.16 -18.31
C ARG A 529 21.72 -3.09 -19.33
N ARG A 530 22.06 -4.31 -18.94
CA ARG A 530 22.19 -5.42 -19.87
C ARG A 530 21.10 -6.44 -19.62
N ARG A 531 20.33 -6.60 -20.66
CA ARG A 531 19.23 -7.53 -20.92
C ARG A 531 19.62 -8.97 -20.55
N VAL A 532 18.77 -9.64 -19.79
CA VAL A 532 18.68 -11.10 -19.82
C VAL A 532 17.65 -11.44 -20.88
N ALA A 533 18.10 -11.89 -22.03
CA ALA A 533 17.29 -12.52 -23.03
C ALA A 533 17.09 -13.99 -22.61
N PHE A 534 15.88 -14.36 -22.26
CA PHE A 534 15.51 -15.77 -22.17
C PHE A 534 15.31 -16.30 -23.60
N ARG A 535 16.15 -17.25 -24.01
CA ARG A 535 15.92 -18.11 -25.15
C ARG A 535 14.93 -19.20 -24.73
N SER A 536 13.94 -19.39 -25.59
CA SER A 536 13.01 -20.51 -25.61
C SER A 536 13.72 -21.85 -25.69
N LEU A 537 13.38 -22.77 -24.84
CA LEU A 537 13.16 -24.19 -25.11
C LEU A 537 12.00 -24.64 -24.21
#